data_368eb198da89da6dd562f486b8c0bfe2
#
_entry.id   368eb198da89da6dd562f486b8c0bfe2
#
_cell.length_a   1.000
_cell.length_b   1.000
_cell.length_c   1.000
_cell.angle_alpha   90.00
_cell.angle_beta   90.00
_cell.angle_gamma   90.00
#
_symmetry.space_group_name_H-M   'P 1'
#
loop_
_entity.id
_entity.type
_entity.pdbx_description
1 polymer ?
#
loop_
_entity_poly.entity_id
_entity_poly.type
_entity_poly.pdbx_seq_one_letter_code
_entity_poly.pdbx_strand_id
1 'polypeptide(L)'
;MASNVLDSVLFRDSFGTPAMRAVFDDRELVRKYVEVEVALAKAQARCGVIPEAAAQEIAEKCNADTLDFDLLRHETEIVGYPILPLVHQISKQAGESGGYVHWGATTQDIMDTAVVLQIRDAFALIESDMDKLRATLADLSLRYRDTPMAGRTHLQQALPVTFGYKT
;
A
#
# COMPACT_ATOMS: atom_id res chain seq x y z
N MET A 1 19.01 -9.33 14.01
CA MET A 1 18.06 -10.45 14.29
C MET A 1 16.67 -10.00 13.88
N ALA A 2 15.91 -10.87 13.21
CA ALA A 2 14.52 -10.55 12.89
C ALA A 2 13.70 -10.46 14.19
N SER A 3 12.95 -9.36 14.38
CA SER A 3 12.12 -9.11 15.56
C SER A 3 10.70 -9.70 15.41
N ASN A 4 10.28 -9.97 14.19
CA ASN A 4 9.02 -10.64 13.90
C ASN A 4 9.17 -11.61 12.71
N VAL A 5 8.14 -12.44 12.46
CA VAL A 5 8.17 -13.47 11.41
C VAL A 5 8.19 -12.89 9.99
N LEU A 6 7.66 -11.69 9.78
CA LEU A 6 7.64 -11.04 8.46
C LEU A 6 9.02 -10.53 8.05
N ASP A 7 9.89 -10.20 9.03
CA ASP A 7 11.28 -9.78 8.81
C ASP A 7 12.24 -10.98 8.70
N SER A 8 11.77 -12.17 9.05
CA SER A 8 12.60 -13.39 9.04
C SER A 8 12.86 -13.87 7.62
N VAL A 9 14.12 -14.03 7.27
CA VAL A 9 14.51 -14.65 5.98
C VAL A 9 13.98 -16.09 5.85
N LEU A 10 13.83 -16.81 6.97
CA LEU A 10 13.34 -18.19 6.98
C LEU A 10 11.82 -18.33 6.91
N PHE A 11 11.09 -17.41 7.53
CA PHE A 11 9.65 -17.59 7.78
C PHE A 11 8.73 -16.59 7.08
N ARG A 12 9.26 -15.49 6.53
CA ARG A 12 8.45 -14.41 5.95
C ARG A 12 7.47 -14.89 4.86
N ASP A 13 7.88 -15.91 4.08
CA ASP A 13 7.04 -16.44 2.99
C ASP A 13 5.96 -17.42 3.49
N SER A 14 6.01 -17.83 4.76
CA SER A 14 4.95 -18.60 5.42
C SER A 14 3.79 -17.71 5.91
N PHE A 15 3.99 -16.39 6.02
CA PHE A 15 3.04 -15.44 6.60
C PHE A 15 2.67 -14.27 5.69
N GLY A 16 3.14 -14.29 4.45
CA GLY A 16 2.84 -13.25 3.47
C GLY A 16 3.45 -13.55 2.12
N THR A 17 2.98 -12.85 1.09
CA THR A 17 3.54 -12.93 -0.25
C THR A 17 4.57 -11.82 -0.48
N PRO A 18 5.56 -12.00 -1.39
CA PRO A 18 6.46 -10.92 -1.77
C PRO A 18 5.73 -9.67 -2.28
N ALA A 19 4.65 -9.84 -3.05
CA ALA A 19 3.86 -8.74 -3.57
C ALA A 19 3.19 -7.93 -2.46
N MET A 20 2.58 -8.60 -1.47
CA MET A 20 1.94 -7.90 -0.35
C MET A 20 2.98 -7.18 0.53
N ARG A 21 4.15 -7.78 0.77
CA ARG A 21 5.23 -7.11 1.51
C ARG A 21 5.75 -5.86 0.80
N ALA A 22 5.83 -5.91 -0.55
CA ALA A 22 6.25 -4.75 -1.33
C ALA A 22 5.29 -3.55 -1.20
N VAL A 23 3.98 -3.79 -1.03
CA VAL A 23 3.01 -2.72 -0.80
C VAL A 23 3.28 -1.97 0.52
N PHE A 24 3.74 -2.68 1.56
CA PHE A 24 3.97 -2.11 2.89
C PHE A 24 5.47 -1.91 3.22
N ASP A 25 6.33 -1.92 2.20
CA ASP A 25 7.74 -1.56 2.35
C ASP A 25 7.90 -0.07 2.67
N ASP A 26 8.91 0.28 3.47
CA ASP A 26 9.19 1.67 3.86
C ASP A 26 9.44 2.58 2.65
N ARG A 27 10.09 2.07 1.60
CA ARG A 27 10.33 2.84 0.38
C ARG A 27 9.03 3.11 -0.37
N GLU A 28 8.12 2.13 -0.39
CA GLU A 28 6.80 2.32 -0.99
C GLU A 28 5.95 3.30 -0.16
N LEU A 29 5.99 3.22 1.16
CA LEU A 29 5.34 4.20 2.03
C LEU A 29 5.83 5.63 1.73
N VAL A 30 7.14 5.82 1.62
CA VAL A 30 7.73 7.13 1.29
C VAL A 30 7.34 7.59 -0.12
N ARG A 31 7.23 6.68 -1.09
CA ARG A 31 6.66 7.02 -2.41
C ARG A 31 5.22 7.53 -2.30
N LYS A 32 4.39 6.87 -1.48
CA LYS A 32 3.02 7.34 -1.24
C LYS A 32 2.99 8.72 -0.58
N TYR A 33 3.89 9.01 0.35
CA TYR A 33 4.00 10.37 0.90
C TYR A 33 4.30 11.40 -0.19
N VAL A 34 5.27 11.15 -1.05
CA VAL A 34 5.60 12.05 -2.18
C VAL A 34 4.44 12.15 -3.16
N GLU A 35 3.74 11.04 -3.46
CA GLU A 35 2.54 11.03 -4.31
C GLU A 35 1.45 11.95 -3.76
N VAL A 36 1.21 11.91 -2.45
CA VAL A 36 0.21 12.74 -1.77
C VAL A 36 0.60 14.21 -1.82
N GLU A 37 1.87 14.55 -1.53
CA GLU A 37 2.36 15.93 -1.59
C GLU A 37 2.25 16.53 -3.01
N VAL A 38 2.61 15.76 -4.02
CA VAL A 38 2.46 16.17 -5.43
C VAL A 38 0.97 16.34 -5.80
N ALA A 39 0.12 15.42 -5.34
CA ALA A 39 -1.33 15.52 -5.58
C ALA A 39 -1.93 16.75 -4.90
N LEU A 40 -1.49 17.05 -3.67
CA LEU A 40 -1.89 18.25 -2.93
C LEU A 40 -1.52 19.52 -3.70
N ALA A 41 -0.25 19.65 -4.13
CA ALA A 41 0.22 20.81 -4.90
C ALA A 41 -0.60 21.00 -6.19
N LYS A 42 -0.84 19.93 -6.95
CA LYS A 42 -1.68 19.97 -8.16
C LYS A 42 -3.13 20.40 -7.88
N ALA A 43 -3.71 19.91 -6.78
CA ALA A 43 -5.07 20.29 -6.39
C ALA A 43 -5.13 21.77 -5.99
N GLN A 44 -4.16 22.24 -5.23
CA GLN A 44 -4.06 23.65 -4.78
C GLN A 44 -3.86 24.61 -5.96
N ALA A 45 -3.05 24.26 -6.94
CA ALA A 45 -2.90 25.07 -8.16
C ALA A 45 -4.23 25.18 -8.92
N ARG A 46 -4.97 24.09 -9.09
CA ARG A 46 -6.31 24.12 -9.72
C ARG A 46 -7.32 25.00 -8.97
N CYS A 47 -7.15 25.12 -7.66
CA CYS A 47 -7.97 26.00 -6.81
C CYS A 47 -7.43 27.44 -6.73
N GLY A 48 -6.32 27.74 -7.38
CA GLY A 48 -5.68 29.06 -7.34
C GLY A 48 -5.01 29.40 -6.01
N VAL A 49 -4.71 28.40 -5.16
CA VAL A 49 -4.08 28.55 -3.84
C VAL A 49 -2.58 28.76 -3.98
N ILE A 50 -1.95 28.02 -4.90
CA ILE A 50 -0.53 28.17 -5.25
C ILE A 50 -0.40 28.42 -6.77
N PRO A 51 0.74 28.96 -7.23
CA PRO A 51 0.98 29.13 -8.68
C PRO A 51 1.00 27.80 -9.43
N GLU A 52 0.42 27.73 -10.62
CA GLU A 52 0.42 26.53 -11.46
C GLU A 52 1.85 26.07 -11.80
N ALA A 53 2.74 27.01 -12.10
CA ALA A 53 4.15 26.73 -12.36
C ALA A 53 4.85 26.05 -11.18
N ALA A 54 4.51 26.43 -9.94
CA ALA A 54 5.06 25.81 -8.74
C ALA A 54 4.59 24.36 -8.59
N ALA A 55 3.30 24.07 -8.82
CA ALA A 55 2.77 22.72 -8.77
C ALA A 55 3.37 21.82 -9.87
N GLN A 56 3.62 22.36 -11.04
CA GLN A 56 4.28 21.66 -12.13
C GLN A 56 5.72 21.31 -11.77
N GLU A 57 6.49 22.28 -11.25
CA GLU A 57 7.88 22.08 -10.82
C GLU A 57 7.98 21.03 -9.70
N ILE A 58 7.08 21.09 -8.70
CA ILE A 58 6.98 20.08 -7.63
C ILE A 58 6.73 18.70 -8.24
N ALA A 59 5.77 18.58 -9.17
CA ALA A 59 5.42 17.32 -9.80
C ALA A 59 6.53 16.70 -10.65
N GLU A 60 7.37 17.53 -11.28
CA GLU A 60 8.48 17.10 -12.13
C GLU A 60 9.72 16.72 -11.33
N LYS A 61 9.98 17.44 -10.22
CA LYS A 61 11.24 17.33 -9.50
C LYS A 61 11.19 16.46 -8.25
N CYS A 62 10.04 16.40 -7.55
CA CYS A 62 9.92 15.59 -6.33
C CYS A 62 9.88 14.10 -6.65
N ASN A 63 10.93 13.41 -6.25
CA ASN A 63 11.15 12.00 -6.55
C ASN A 63 11.59 11.24 -5.28
N ALA A 64 10.80 10.26 -4.87
CA ALA A 64 11.09 9.42 -3.72
C ALA A 64 12.36 8.57 -3.87
N ASP A 65 12.71 8.17 -5.11
CA ASP A 65 13.85 7.29 -5.37
C ASP A 65 15.20 7.96 -5.16
N THR A 66 15.23 9.30 -5.13
CA THR A 66 16.45 10.11 -4.93
C THR A 66 16.57 10.69 -3.52
N LEU A 67 15.67 10.31 -2.61
CA LEU A 67 15.74 10.73 -1.21
C LEU A 67 16.83 9.98 -0.46
N ASP A 68 17.46 10.69 0.48
CA ASP A 68 18.41 10.12 1.43
C ASP A 68 17.64 9.45 2.58
N PHE A 69 17.52 8.13 2.52
CA PHE A 69 16.79 7.33 3.50
C PHE A 69 17.51 7.27 4.87
N ASP A 70 18.84 7.35 4.90
CA ASP A 70 19.58 7.35 6.16
C ASP A 70 19.35 8.66 6.91
N LEU A 71 19.37 9.78 6.18
CA LEU A 71 19.02 11.08 6.74
C LEU A 71 17.55 11.12 7.17
N LEU A 72 16.62 10.61 6.34
CA LEU A 72 15.20 10.54 6.66
C LEU A 72 14.95 9.76 7.96
N ARG A 73 15.59 8.60 8.11
CA ARG A 73 15.52 7.77 9.32
C ARG A 73 16.06 8.53 10.54
N HIS A 74 17.26 9.10 10.42
CA HIS A 74 17.91 9.81 11.51
C HIS A 74 17.08 11.00 12.01
N GLU A 75 16.59 11.83 11.09
CA GLU A 75 15.77 12.99 11.45
C GLU A 75 14.39 12.57 11.99
N THR A 76 13.82 11.46 11.51
CA THR A 76 12.57 10.89 12.04
C THR A 76 12.73 10.46 13.50
N GLU A 77 13.86 9.89 13.89
CA GLU A 77 14.15 9.55 15.30
C GLU A 77 14.18 10.79 16.20
N ILE A 78 14.63 11.92 15.68
CA ILE A 78 14.70 13.18 16.43
C ILE A 78 13.32 13.85 16.54
N VAL A 79 12.58 13.91 15.42
CA VAL A 79 11.30 14.61 15.29
C VAL A 79 10.13 13.77 15.81
N GLY A 80 10.22 12.44 15.71
CA GLY A 80 9.19 11.48 16.11
C GLY A 80 8.21 11.11 15.00
N TYR A 81 8.33 11.68 13.78
CA TYR A 81 7.51 11.35 12.59
C TYR A 81 8.23 11.71 11.29
N PRO A 82 7.94 11.03 10.15
CA PRO A 82 8.75 11.13 8.95
C PRO A 82 8.44 12.32 8.04
N ILE A 83 7.30 13.00 8.20
CA ILE A 83 6.83 13.97 7.20
C ILE A 83 7.67 15.26 7.18
N LEU A 84 8.07 15.80 8.34
CA LEU A 84 8.90 17.00 8.35
C LEU A 84 10.26 16.79 7.66
N PRO A 85 11.02 15.72 7.97
CA PRO A 85 12.25 15.41 7.24
C PRO A 85 12.03 15.17 5.74
N LEU A 86 10.92 14.50 5.38
CA LEU A 86 10.54 14.30 3.99
C LEU A 86 10.32 15.63 3.28
N VAL A 87 9.51 16.52 3.85
CA VAL A 87 9.20 17.85 3.30
C VAL A 87 10.48 18.65 3.10
N HIS A 88 11.44 18.61 4.03
CA HIS A 88 12.73 19.26 3.87
C HIS A 88 13.49 18.77 2.63
N GLN A 89 13.48 17.45 2.38
CA GLN A 89 14.19 16.90 1.21
C GLN A 89 13.47 17.21 -0.10
N ILE A 90 12.16 17.02 -0.18
CA ILE A 90 11.41 17.29 -1.42
C ILE A 90 11.31 18.79 -1.72
N SER A 91 11.30 19.66 -0.71
CA SER A 91 11.40 21.11 -0.92
C SER A 91 12.74 21.51 -1.56
N LYS A 92 13.84 20.86 -1.17
CA LYS A 92 15.14 21.05 -1.83
C LYS A 92 15.12 20.57 -3.29
N GLN A 93 14.46 19.44 -3.56
CA GLN A 93 14.29 18.95 -4.94
C GLN A 93 13.48 19.93 -5.80
N ALA A 94 12.40 20.50 -5.24
CA ALA A 94 11.53 21.45 -5.92
C ALA A 94 12.21 22.83 -6.17
N GLY A 95 13.35 23.12 -5.52
CA GLY A 95 14.10 24.35 -5.75
C GLY A 95 13.34 25.61 -5.35
N GLU A 96 13.12 26.54 -6.27
CA GLU A 96 12.42 27.80 -5.99
C GLU A 96 10.95 27.58 -5.57
N SER A 97 10.33 26.52 -6.05
CA SER A 97 8.96 26.14 -5.69
C SER A 97 8.86 25.38 -4.36
N GLY A 98 9.97 25.10 -3.70
CA GLY A 98 10.01 24.35 -2.44
C GLY A 98 9.19 24.96 -1.31
N GLY A 99 9.00 26.28 -1.30
CA GLY A 99 8.14 26.96 -0.32
C GLY A 99 6.65 26.66 -0.45
N TYR A 100 6.21 26.03 -1.54
CA TYR A 100 4.83 25.61 -1.76
C TYR A 100 4.60 24.12 -1.48
N VAL A 101 5.63 23.36 -1.17
CA VAL A 101 5.51 21.97 -0.72
C VAL A 101 4.83 21.95 0.64
N HIS A 102 3.90 21.00 0.85
CA HIS A 102 3.17 20.84 2.11
C HIS A 102 2.35 22.08 2.54
N TRP A 103 1.97 22.92 1.60
CA TRP A 103 1.30 24.19 1.89
C TRP A 103 -0.08 23.98 2.55
N GLY A 104 -0.25 24.45 3.78
CA GLY A 104 -1.51 24.39 4.50
C GLY A 104 -1.96 22.99 4.95
N ALA A 105 -1.15 21.96 4.75
CA ALA A 105 -1.41 20.61 5.22
C ALA A 105 -0.81 20.37 6.61
N THR A 106 -1.27 19.33 7.27
CA THR A 106 -0.62 18.78 8.45
C THR A 106 -0.03 17.40 8.17
N THR A 107 0.92 16.98 8.99
CA THR A 107 1.57 15.66 8.95
C THR A 107 0.57 14.51 8.80
N GLN A 108 -0.51 14.56 9.57
CA GLN A 108 -1.52 13.50 9.61
C GLN A 108 -2.29 13.37 8.28
N ASP A 109 -2.54 14.48 7.57
CA ASP A 109 -3.21 14.45 6.26
C ASP A 109 -2.43 13.61 5.25
N ILE A 110 -1.09 13.74 5.28
CA ILE A 110 -0.20 13.01 4.39
C ILE A 110 -0.09 11.55 4.79
N MET A 111 0.11 11.28 6.10
CA MET A 111 0.30 9.93 6.61
C MET A 111 -0.93 9.06 6.39
N ASP A 112 -2.10 9.53 6.76
CA ASP A 112 -3.34 8.77 6.64
C ASP A 112 -3.71 8.52 5.16
N THR A 113 -3.55 9.54 4.32
CA THR A 113 -3.81 9.41 2.88
C THR A 113 -2.87 8.37 2.26
N ALA A 114 -1.59 8.39 2.58
CA ALA A 114 -0.62 7.41 2.08
C ALA A 114 -0.96 5.97 2.51
N VAL A 115 -1.36 5.78 3.77
CA VAL A 115 -1.80 4.46 4.27
C VAL A 115 -3.04 3.99 3.53
N VAL A 116 -4.02 4.86 3.26
CA VAL A 116 -5.19 4.51 2.45
C VAL A 116 -4.80 4.10 1.03
N LEU A 117 -3.81 4.76 0.43
CA LEU A 117 -3.29 4.36 -0.88
C LEU A 117 -2.63 2.98 -0.84
N GLN A 118 -1.83 2.67 0.18
CA GLN A 118 -1.27 1.32 0.37
C GLN A 118 -2.37 0.25 0.56
N ILE A 119 -3.39 0.56 1.36
CA ILE A 119 -4.55 -0.34 1.55
C ILE A 119 -5.27 -0.58 0.22
N ARG A 120 -5.48 0.44 -0.59
CA ARG A 120 -6.05 0.29 -1.95
C ARG A 120 -5.22 -0.66 -2.81
N ASP A 121 -3.90 -0.50 -2.83
CA ASP A 121 -3.01 -1.35 -3.61
C ASP A 121 -2.99 -2.79 -3.07
N ALA A 122 -3.07 -2.98 -1.75
CA ALA A 122 -3.22 -4.29 -1.11
C ALA A 122 -4.55 -4.97 -1.48
N PHE A 123 -5.66 -4.23 -1.50
CA PHE A 123 -6.95 -4.75 -1.94
C PHE A 123 -6.94 -5.21 -3.39
N ALA A 124 -6.26 -4.50 -4.29
CA ALA A 124 -6.14 -4.92 -5.69
C ALA A 124 -5.46 -6.30 -5.83
N LEU A 125 -4.46 -6.60 -5.00
CA LEU A 125 -3.83 -7.93 -4.94
C LEU A 125 -4.81 -9.00 -4.43
N ILE A 126 -5.53 -8.71 -3.35
CA ILE A 126 -6.52 -9.62 -2.75
C ILE A 126 -7.65 -9.90 -3.75
N GLU A 127 -8.20 -8.88 -4.39
CA GLU A 127 -9.26 -9.03 -5.40
C GLU A 127 -8.82 -9.90 -6.57
N SER A 128 -7.60 -9.69 -7.07
CA SER A 128 -7.03 -10.54 -8.13
C SER A 128 -6.95 -12.02 -7.73
N ASP A 129 -6.55 -12.31 -6.48
CA ASP A 129 -6.44 -13.69 -6.01
C ASP A 129 -7.83 -14.30 -5.71
N MET A 130 -8.77 -13.51 -5.20
CA MET A 130 -10.16 -13.92 -5.01
C MET A 130 -10.85 -14.25 -6.34
N ASP A 131 -10.60 -13.50 -7.40
CA ASP A 131 -11.16 -13.80 -8.73
C ASP A 131 -10.64 -15.13 -9.28
N LYS A 132 -9.35 -15.42 -9.12
CA LYS A 132 -8.77 -16.72 -9.49
C LYS A 132 -9.37 -17.86 -8.67
N LEU A 133 -9.51 -17.66 -7.35
CA LEU A 133 -10.13 -18.64 -6.46
C LEU A 133 -11.57 -18.90 -6.85
N ARG A 134 -12.36 -17.85 -7.09
CA ARG A 134 -13.76 -17.95 -7.52
C ARG A 134 -13.90 -18.73 -8.83
N ALA A 135 -13.07 -18.43 -9.82
CA ALA A 135 -13.07 -19.15 -11.09
C ALA A 135 -12.71 -20.64 -10.89
N THR A 136 -11.72 -20.95 -10.08
CA THR A 136 -11.31 -22.31 -9.75
C THR A 136 -12.42 -23.09 -9.04
N LEU A 137 -13.07 -22.49 -8.03
CA LEU A 137 -14.18 -23.12 -7.31
C LEU A 137 -15.39 -23.36 -8.23
N ALA A 138 -15.70 -22.41 -9.12
CA ALA A 138 -16.77 -22.59 -10.10
C ALA A 138 -16.50 -23.78 -11.04
N ASP A 139 -15.27 -23.91 -11.54
CA ASP A 139 -14.87 -25.07 -12.38
C ASP A 139 -14.97 -26.40 -11.60
N LEU A 140 -14.45 -26.42 -10.37
CA LEU A 140 -14.56 -27.61 -9.52
C LEU A 140 -16.01 -27.98 -9.21
N SER A 141 -16.86 -26.98 -8.94
CA SER A 141 -18.29 -27.19 -8.69
C SER A 141 -18.98 -27.87 -9.87
N LEU A 142 -18.73 -27.40 -11.11
CA LEU A 142 -19.27 -28.00 -12.32
C LEU A 142 -18.68 -29.39 -12.60
N ARG A 143 -17.37 -29.53 -12.50
CA ARG A 143 -16.63 -30.77 -12.80
C ARG A 143 -17.01 -31.91 -11.88
N TYR A 144 -17.24 -31.64 -10.59
CA TYR A 144 -17.53 -32.62 -9.57
C TYR A 144 -18.98 -32.55 -9.04
N ARG A 145 -19.87 -31.98 -9.84
CA ARG A 145 -21.29 -31.77 -9.48
C ARG A 145 -21.95 -33.04 -8.96
N ASP A 146 -21.68 -34.18 -9.56
CA ASP A 146 -22.33 -35.45 -9.27
C ASP A 146 -21.41 -36.43 -8.48
N THR A 147 -20.23 -35.98 -8.02
CA THR A 147 -19.27 -36.81 -7.29
C THR A 147 -19.68 -36.92 -5.83
N PRO A 148 -20.14 -38.10 -5.34
CA PRO A 148 -20.61 -38.27 -3.96
C PRO A 148 -19.47 -38.21 -2.96
N MET A 149 -19.73 -37.62 -1.82
CA MET A 149 -18.82 -37.58 -0.67
C MET A 149 -19.57 -37.66 0.64
N ALA A 150 -18.87 -38.08 1.71
CA ALA A 150 -19.43 -38.10 3.04
C ALA A 150 -19.72 -36.69 3.56
N GLY A 151 -20.98 -36.39 3.83
CA GLY A 151 -21.35 -35.18 4.58
C GLY A 151 -20.98 -35.35 6.05
N ARG A 152 -20.69 -34.25 6.72
CA ARG A 152 -20.37 -34.21 8.15
C ARG A 152 -21.09 -33.06 8.83
N THR A 153 -21.57 -33.32 10.03
CA THR A 153 -22.10 -32.33 10.94
C THR A 153 -21.34 -32.40 12.27
N HIS A 154 -21.72 -31.61 13.24
CA HIS A 154 -21.02 -31.56 14.53
C HIS A 154 -20.81 -32.95 15.13
N LEU A 155 -19.55 -33.37 15.23
CA LEU A 155 -19.07 -34.64 15.83
C LEU A 155 -19.61 -35.93 15.22
N GLN A 156 -20.31 -35.90 14.06
CA GLN A 156 -20.92 -37.10 13.49
C GLN A 156 -21.05 -37.05 11.96
N GLN A 157 -21.40 -38.19 11.37
CA GLN A 157 -21.74 -38.29 9.96
C GLN A 157 -23.09 -37.63 9.67
N ALA A 158 -23.21 -37.02 8.50
CA ALA A 158 -24.47 -36.49 7.96
C ALA A 158 -24.85 -37.26 6.69
N LEU A 159 -25.92 -36.81 6.03
CA LEU A 159 -26.31 -37.34 4.73
C LEU A 159 -25.21 -37.12 3.71
N PRO A 160 -25.01 -38.04 2.73
CA PRO A 160 -24.10 -37.84 1.63
C PRO A 160 -24.44 -36.54 0.87
N VAL A 161 -23.39 -35.82 0.47
CA VAL A 161 -23.45 -34.62 -0.41
C VAL A 161 -22.59 -34.86 -1.62
N THR A 162 -22.57 -33.91 -2.57
CA THR A 162 -21.61 -33.97 -3.66
C THR A 162 -20.42 -33.03 -3.41
N PHE A 163 -19.27 -33.36 -3.97
CA PHE A 163 -18.09 -32.51 -3.86
C PHE A 163 -18.32 -31.15 -4.55
N GLY A 164 -18.99 -31.15 -5.71
CA GLY A 164 -19.34 -29.91 -6.39
C GLY A 164 -20.30 -29.00 -5.61
N TYR A 165 -21.18 -29.57 -4.76
CA TYR A 165 -22.01 -28.76 -3.86
C TYR A 165 -21.19 -28.10 -2.75
N LYS A 166 -20.11 -28.75 -2.30
CA LYS A 166 -19.25 -28.25 -1.25
C LYS A 166 -18.31 -27.12 -1.71
N THR A 167 -17.92 -27.10 -2.99
CA THR A 167 -17.02 -26.10 -3.56
C THR A 167 -17.76 -24.83 -3.97
#